data_bbb76d53c0573b69d0a25e6d42082388
#
_entry.id   bbb76d53c0573b69d0a25e6d42082388
#
_cell.length_a   1.000
_cell.length_b   1.000
_cell.length_c   1.000
_cell.angle_alpha   90.00
_cell.angle_beta   90.00
_cell.angle_gamma   90.00
#
_symmetry.space_group_name_H-M   'P 1'
#
loop_
_entity.id
_entity.type
_entity.pdbx_description
1 polymer ?
#
loop_
_entity_poly.entity_id
_entity_poly.type
_entity_poly.pdbx_seq_one_letter_code
_entity_poly.pdbx_strand_id
1 'polypeptide(L)'
;MYDENNIFAKIIRGEVPCKKLYEDEGVLFFNDINPVAKIHVLGVPKVPCIDFSDFVSNYDINIVAQFFKKTEEIISMLRIKNDGYRIISNSGINGGQEVPHFHIHILGLMQKTHQVLDV
;
A
#
# COMPACT_ATOMS: atom_id res chain seq x y z
N MET A 1 -6.58 -11.09 15.28
CA MET A 1 -7.40 -9.91 15.57
C MET A 1 -6.67 -8.64 15.15
N TYR A 2 -7.40 -7.71 14.55
CA TYR A 2 -6.80 -6.48 14.06
C TYR A 2 -6.32 -5.60 15.21
N ASP A 3 -5.08 -5.15 15.13
CA ASP A 3 -4.48 -4.26 16.13
C ASP A 3 -4.71 -2.80 15.70
N GLU A 4 -5.60 -2.13 16.41
CA GLU A 4 -5.95 -0.73 16.16
C GLU A 4 -4.80 0.25 16.43
N ASN A 5 -3.74 -0.22 17.08
CA ASN A 5 -2.57 0.59 17.40
C ASN A 5 -1.44 0.46 16.35
N ASN A 6 -1.69 -0.24 15.22
CA ASN A 6 -0.69 -0.30 14.17
C ASN A 6 -0.50 1.09 13.56
N ILE A 7 0.69 1.32 13.01
CA ILE A 7 1.07 2.64 12.53
C ILE A 7 0.18 3.13 11.39
N PHE A 8 -0.31 2.24 10.51
CA PHE A 8 -1.16 2.65 9.40
C PHE A 8 -2.56 3.05 9.88
N ALA A 9 -3.09 2.35 10.88
CA ALA A 9 -4.35 2.76 11.49
C ALA A 9 -4.23 4.16 12.09
N LYS A 10 -3.11 4.45 12.74
CA LYS A 10 -2.86 5.78 13.31
C LYS A 10 -2.73 6.84 12.24
N ILE A 11 -2.08 6.54 11.12
CA ILE A 11 -1.99 7.45 9.98
C ILE A 11 -3.37 7.72 9.39
N ILE A 12 -4.18 6.68 9.23
CA ILE A 12 -5.55 6.80 8.71
C ILE A 12 -6.38 7.72 9.60
N ARG A 13 -6.23 7.60 10.91
CA ARG A 13 -6.96 8.45 11.87
C ARG A 13 -6.40 9.87 12.00
N GLY A 14 -5.28 10.15 11.34
CA GLY A 14 -4.64 11.46 11.43
C GLY A 14 -3.80 11.67 12.68
N GLU A 15 -3.53 10.62 13.45
CA GLU A 15 -2.72 10.70 14.68
C GLU A 15 -1.23 10.76 14.40
N VAL A 16 -0.81 10.23 13.26
CA VAL A 16 0.58 10.24 12.82
C VAL A 16 0.62 10.84 11.42
N PRO A 17 1.50 11.83 11.17
CA PRO A 17 1.57 12.45 9.85
C PRO A 17 2.21 11.54 8.81
N CYS A 18 1.87 11.78 7.55
CA CYS A 18 2.50 11.13 6.42
C CYS A 18 2.53 12.09 5.23
N LYS A 19 3.33 11.78 4.22
CA LYS A 19 3.35 12.56 2.98
C LYS A 19 2.28 12.03 2.04
N LYS A 20 1.06 12.53 2.19
CA LYS A 20 -0.08 12.08 1.40
C LYS A 20 0.09 12.38 -0.07
N LEU A 21 -0.24 11.40 -0.89
CA LEU A 21 -0.33 11.55 -2.34
C LEU A 21 -1.77 11.67 -2.77
N TYR A 22 -2.65 10.86 -2.17
CA TYR A 22 -4.08 10.84 -2.46
C TYR A 22 -4.85 10.26 -1.28
N GLU A 23 -6.01 10.80 -1.01
CA GLU A 23 -6.89 10.27 0.05
C GLU A 23 -8.34 10.51 -0.32
N ASP A 24 -9.19 9.51 -0.07
CA ASP A 24 -10.63 9.65 -0.10
C ASP A 24 -11.23 8.86 1.07
N GLU A 25 -12.53 8.64 1.07
CA GLU A 25 -13.21 7.96 2.17
C GLU A 25 -12.76 6.51 2.35
N GLY A 26 -12.29 5.87 1.29
CA GLY A 26 -11.99 4.44 1.29
C GLY A 26 -10.52 4.09 1.24
N VAL A 27 -9.66 4.99 0.79
CA VAL A 27 -8.25 4.67 0.54
C VAL A 27 -7.33 5.82 0.90
N LEU A 28 -6.07 5.48 1.17
CA LEU A 28 -5.01 6.45 1.39
C LEU A 28 -3.75 5.96 0.70
N PHE A 29 -3.12 6.84 -0.09
CA PHE A 29 -1.83 6.57 -0.73
C PHE A 29 -0.84 7.63 -0.27
N PHE A 30 0.33 7.19 0.18
CA PHE A 30 1.35 8.11 0.72
C PHE A 30 2.75 7.57 0.44
N ASN A 31 3.74 8.45 0.47
CA ASN A 31 5.12 8.08 0.21
C ASN A 31 5.71 7.33 1.39
N ASP A 32 6.46 6.26 1.12
CA ASP A 32 7.18 5.52 2.15
C ASP A 32 8.29 6.42 2.72
N ILE A 33 8.42 6.43 4.04
CA ILE A 33 9.42 7.26 4.72
C ILE A 33 10.84 6.73 4.51
N ASN A 34 10.97 5.44 4.20
CA ASN A 34 12.26 4.79 3.92
C ASN A 34 12.23 4.17 2.53
N PRO A 35 12.23 4.99 1.46
CA PRO A 35 12.04 4.46 0.12
C PRO A 35 13.19 3.58 -0.34
N VAL A 36 12.86 2.48 -1.04
CA VAL A 36 13.84 1.58 -1.64
C VAL A 36 13.93 1.77 -3.15
N ALA A 37 13.15 2.69 -3.70
CA ALA A 37 13.17 3.07 -5.10
C ALA A 37 12.90 4.56 -5.19
N LYS A 38 13.15 5.16 -6.35
CA LYS A 38 12.91 6.59 -6.55
C LYS A 38 11.42 6.93 -6.35
N ILE A 39 10.54 6.05 -6.81
CA ILE A 39 9.11 6.10 -6.52
C ILE A 39 8.80 4.92 -5.59
N HIS A 40 8.34 5.20 -4.39
CA HIS A 40 7.94 4.18 -3.43
C HIS A 40 6.71 4.69 -2.68
N VAL A 41 5.55 4.25 -3.11
CA VAL A 41 4.26 4.68 -2.58
C VAL A 41 3.60 3.50 -1.88
N LEU A 42 2.99 3.79 -0.74
CA LEU A 42 2.18 2.82 -0.01
C LEU A 42 0.71 3.11 -0.28
N GLY A 43 -0.05 2.06 -0.54
CA GLY A 43 -1.50 2.16 -0.68
C GLY A 43 -2.19 1.33 0.38
N VAL A 44 -3.13 1.94 1.11
CA VAL A 44 -3.86 1.25 2.17
C VAL A 44 -5.35 1.49 2.01
N PRO A 45 -6.19 0.44 2.12
CA PRO A 45 -7.62 0.65 2.27
C PRO A 45 -7.90 1.09 3.69
N LYS A 46 -8.94 1.89 3.89
CA LYS A 46 -9.25 2.44 5.22
C LYS A 46 -10.03 1.49 6.11
N VAL A 47 -10.41 0.32 5.62
CA VAL A 47 -11.07 -0.70 6.44
C VAL A 47 -10.04 -1.47 7.25
N PRO A 48 -10.40 -1.92 8.48
CA PRO A 48 -9.47 -2.66 9.34
C PRO A 48 -9.26 -4.07 8.81
N CYS A 49 -8.20 -4.28 8.05
CA CYS A 49 -7.85 -5.57 7.46
C CYS A 49 -6.37 -5.85 7.70
N ILE A 50 -6.06 -7.09 8.07
CA ILE A 50 -4.71 -7.47 8.51
C ILE A 50 -3.78 -7.68 7.32
N ASP A 51 -4.25 -8.41 6.30
CA ASP A 51 -3.43 -8.79 5.16
C ASP A 51 -4.29 -8.92 3.91
N PHE A 52 -3.68 -9.35 2.81
CA PHE A 52 -4.36 -9.50 1.54
C PHE A 52 -5.57 -10.43 1.64
N SER A 53 -5.39 -11.60 2.25
CA SER A 53 -6.46 -12.58 2.37
C SER A 53 -7.64 -12.05 3.17
N ASP A 54 -7.35 -11.38 4.29
CA ASP A 54 -8.37 -10.76 5.13
C ASP A 54 -9.16 -9.70 4.36
N PHE A 55 -8.45 -8.85 3.62
CA PHE A 55 -9.09 -7.79 2.84
C PHE A 55 -10.01 -8.35 1.76
N VAL A 56 -9.52 -9.32 0.99
CA VAL A 56 -10.27 -9.86 -0.15
C VAL A 56 -11.42 -10.75 0.31
N SER A 57 -11.22 -11.53 1.38
CA SER A 57 -12.21 -12.52 1.83
C SER A 57 -13.33 -11.91 2.66
N ASN A 58 -13.06 -10.84 3.40
CA ASN A 58 -13.98 -10.37 4.44
C ASN A 58 -14.65 -9.02 4.13
N TYR A 59 -14.36 -8.43 2.99
CA TYR A 59 -14.96 -7.15 2.61
C TYR A 59 -15.72 -7.27 1.29
N ASP A 60 -16.71 -6.40 1.12
CA ASP A 60 -17.53 -6.36 -0.07
C ASP A 60 -16.66 -6.19 -1.33
N ILE A 61 -17.03 -6.88 -2.40
CA ILE A 61 -16.27 -6.86 -3.65
C ILE A 61 -16.10 -5.43 -4.19
N ASN A 62 -17.07 -4.55 -3.96
CA ASN A 62 -16.96 -3.16 -4.41
C ASN A 62 -15.87 -2.41 -3.66
N ILE A 63 -15.69 -2.68 -2.37
CA ILE A 63 -14.61 -2.07 -1.58
C ILE A 63 -13.25 -2.55 -2.11
N VAL A 64 -13.13 -3.85 -2.36
CA VAL A 64 -11.91 -4.44 -2.90
C VAL A 64 -11.62 -3.87 -4.29
N ALA A 65 -12.62 -3.85 -5.16
CA ALA A 65 -12.47 -3.36 -6.52
C ALA A 65 -12.09 -1.87 -6.55
N GLN A 66 -12.69 -1.05 -5.71
CA GLN A 66 -12.39 0.38 -5.65
C GLN A 66 -10.94 0.62 -5.24
N PHE A 67 -10.42 -0.15 -4.29
CA PHE A 67 -9.03 -0.02 -3.89
C PHE A 67 -8.08 -0.28 -5.06
N PHE A 68 -8.28 -1.36 -5.79
CA PHE A 68 -7.39 -1.71 -6.90
C PHE A 68 -7.59 -0.80 -8.11
N LYS A 69 -8.81 -0.34 -8.36
CA LYS A 69 -9.05 0.66 -9.41
C LYS A 69 -8.32 1.96 -9.10
N LYS A 70 -8.37 2.40 -7.84
CA LYS A 70 -7.65 3.60 -7.42
C LYS A 70 -6.14 3.40 -7.52
N THR A 71 -5.66 2.20 -7.20
CA THR A 71 -4.24 1.86 -7.36
C THR A 71 -3.78 2.12 -8.79
N GLU A 72 -4.56 1.69 -9.77
CA GLU A 72 -4.22 1.91 -11.19
C GLU A 72 -4.20 3.40 -11.52
N GLU A 73 -5.16 4.17 -11.01
CA GLU A 73 -5.19 5.61 -11.23
C GLU A 73 -3.95 6.30 -10.65
N ILE A 74 -3.50 5.86 -9.46
CA ILE A 74 -2.29 6.40 -8.83
C ILE A 74 -1.05 6.07 -9.68
N ILE A 75 -0.95 4.84 -10.18
CA ILE A 75 0.15 4.43 -11.07
C ILE A 75 0.18 5.31 -12.32
N SER A 76 -0.98 5.59 -12.91
CA SER A 76 -1.07 6.47 -14.07
C SER A 76 -0.63 7.89 -13.75
N MET A 77 -1.05 8.40 -12.59
CA MET A 77 -0.69 9.73 -12.13
C MET A 77 0.83 9.85 -11.89
N LEU A 78 1.46 8.79 -11.40
CA LEU A 78 2.90 8.76 -11.15
C LEU A 78 3.74 8.66 -12.43
N ARG A 79 3.11 8.41 -13.58
CA ARG A 79 3.77 8.31 -14.89
C ARG A 79 4.83 7.21 -14.96
N ILE A 80 4.59 6.10 -14.28
CA ILE A 80 5.50 4.95 -14.28
C ILE A 80 4.96 3.78 -15.09
N LYS A 81 3.79 3.95 -15.70
CA LYS A 81 3.08 2.87 -16.37
C LYS A 81 3.87 2.29 -17.54
N ASN A 82 4.46 3.16 -18.38
CA ASN A 82 5.18 2.71 -19.57
C ASN A 82 6.56 2.14 -19.24
N ASP A 83 7.23 2.70 -18.23
CA ASP A 83 8.57 2.24 -17.83
C ASP A 83 8.51 0.97 -16.98
N GLY A 84 7.35 0.70 -16.43
CA GLY A 84 7.15 -0.47 -15.57
C GLY A 84 7.23 -0.15 -14.09
N TYR A 85 6.64 -1.03 -13.31
CA TYR A 85 6.55 -0.84 -11.86
C TYR A 85 6.36 -2.20 -11.21
N ARG A 86 6.49 -2.24 -9.88
CA ARG A 86 6.17 -3.42 -9.09
C ARG A 86 5.08 -3.09 -8.08
N ILE A 87 4.17 -4.03 -7.90
CA ILE A 87 3.22 -4.00 -6.79
C ILE A 87 3.59 -5.16 -5.89
N ILE A 88 3.84 -4.88 -4.62
CA ILE A 88 4.25 -5.90 -3.65
C ILE A 88 3.30 -5.86 -2.48
N SER A 89 2.81 -7.03 -2.07
CA SER A 89 2.04 -7.20 -0.84
C SER A 89 2.69 -8.32 -0.04
N ASN A 90 3.00 -8.04 1.22
CA ASN A 90 3.60 -9.00 2.13
C ASN A 90 2.56 -9.43 3.14
N SER A 91 2.41 -10.75 3.35
CA SER A 91 1.42 -11.29 4.27
C SER A 91 2.07 -12.25 5.25
N GLY A 92 1.82 -12.05 6.54
CA GLY A 92 2.28 -12.94 7.60
C GLY A 92 3.78 -12.98 7.78
N ILE A 93 4.21 -13.86 8.67
CA ILE A 93 5.63 -13.99 9.04
C ILE A 93 6.49 -14.41 7.85
N ASN A 94 6.05 -15.41 7.10
CA ASN A 94 6.82 -15.91 5.97
C ASN A 94 6.87 -14.91 4.81
N GLY A 95 5.93 -13.99 4.74
CA GLY A 95 5.93 -12.91 3.77
C GLY A 95 6.68 -11.67 4.23
N GLY A 96 7.17 -11.65 5.46
CA GLY A 96 7.90 -10.51 6.00
C GLY A 96 7.03 -9.29 6.29
N GLN A 97 5.75 -9.51 6.58
CA GLN A 97 4.84 -8.40 6.88
C GLN A 97 5.23 -7.72 8.18
N GLU A 98 5.55 -6.43 8.13
CA GLU A 98 5.95 -5.67 9.32
C GLU A 98 4.77 -4.97 9.98
N VAL A 99 3.89 -4.37 9.18
CA VAL A 99 2.72 -3.64 9.71
C VAL A 99 1.47 -4.47 9.47
N PRO A 100 0.72 -4.82 10.54
CA PRO A 100 -0.46 -5.68 10.42
C PRO A 100 -1.71 -4.92 9.97
N HIS A 101 -1.58 -4.19 8.89
CA HIS A 101 -2.66 -3.58 8.13
C HIS A 101 -2.36 -3.81 6.65
N PHE A 102 -3.28 -4.43 5.93
CA PHE A 102 -3.06 -4.72 4.52
C PHE A 102 -2.61 -3.46 3.77
N HIS A 103 -1.54 -3.60 3.03
CA HIS A 103 -1.04 -2.51 2.20
C HIS A 103 -0.30 -3.08 1.01
N ILE A 104 -0.17 -2.25 -0.01
CA ILE A 104 0.67 -2.56 -1.17
C ILE A 104 1.78 -1.53 -1.26
N HIS A 105 2.93 -1.98 -1.75
CA HIS A 105 4.02 -1.11 -2.16
C HIS A 105 3.94 -0.93 -3.67
N ILE A 106 4.02 0.30 -4.13
CA ILE A 106 4.13 0.62 -5.56
C ILE A 106 5.54 1.16 -5.76
N LEU A 107 6.35 0.43 -6.51
CA LEU A 107 7.75 0.78 -6.75
C LEU A 107 7.95 1.11 -8.22
N GLY A 108 8.51 2.28 -8.49
CA GLY A 108 8.81 2.71 -9.83
C GLY A 108 10.19 3.36 -9.92
N LEU A 109 10.70 3.51 -11.13
CA LEU A 109 12.02 4.09 -11.41
C LEU A 109 13.11 3.40 -10.60
N MET A 110 13.09 2.09 -10.63
CA MET A 110 14.05 1.26 -9.92
C MET A 110 15.35 1.17 -10.71
N GLN A 111 16.46 1.01 -9.97
CA GLN A 111 17.73 0.72 -10.61
C GLN A 111 17.71 -0.72 -11.16
N LYS A 112 18.39 -0.94 -12.27
CA LYS A 112 18.42 -2.26 -12.93
C LYS A 112 18.98 -3.37 -12.03
N THR A 113 19.79 -3.00 -11.05
CA THR A 113 20.42 -3.95 -10.13
C THR A 113 19.47 -4.43 -9.04
N HIS A 114 18.32 -3.80 -8.88
CA HIS A 114 17.35 -4.20 -7.84
C HIS A 114 16.51 -5.36 -8.36
N GLN A 115 17.05 -6.57 -8.25
CA GLN A 115 16.37 -7.80 -8.67
C GLN A 115 15.40 -8.30 -7.61
N VAL A 116 15.81 -8.19 -6.35
CA VAL A 116 15.02 -8.63 -5.19
C VAL A 116 14.98 -7.48 -4.21
N LEU A 117 13.80 -7.16 -3.71
CA LEU A 117 13.59 -6.06 -2.79
C LEU A 117 13.03 -6.59 -1.48
N ASP A 118 13.60 -6.07 -0.41
CA ASP A 118 13.14 -6.34 0.94
C ASP A 118 12.32 -5.13 1.41
N VAL A 119 11.02 -5.22 1.22
CA VAL A 119 10.10 -4.13 1.57
C VAL A 119 9.07 -4.56 2.60
#